data_0b0a741d42451ab182bfc62b2af5fa7c
#
_entry.id   0b0a741d42451ab182bfc62b2af5fa7c
#
_cell.length_a   1.000
_cell.length_b   1.000
_cell.length_c   1.000
_cell.angle_alpha   90.00
_cell.angle_beta   90.00
_cell.angle_gamma   90.00
#
_symmetry.space_group_name_H-M   'P 1'
#
loop_
_entity.id
_entity.type
_entity.pdbx_description
1 polymer ?
#
loop_
_entity_poly.entity_id
_entity_poly.type
_entity_poly.pdbx_seq_one_letter_code
_entity_poly.pdbx_strand_id
1 'polypeptide(L)'
;MVDKADSPPGADEHLEYITPEEMSELERGAAEYGMGVKQLMENAGRGVAEFVSSRFGSARRVCVVCGAGNNGGDGFVAARLLAARYVVDVVLLSSPDKIRTEEARENWRALEATGARLHVAEDTAALAKEAGLIASAEVTVVAIFGTGVKGGVVKEPYATAISMVNASKGAKVAVDLPSGIDPGTGAASVPSVRADYTLALHLPKVGLRGREGFTGEVVVVPIGIRGDR
;
A
#
# COMPACT_ATOMS: atom_id res chain seq x y z
N MET A 1 6.60 -40.96 -12.65
CA MET A 1 5.55 -40.65 -11.68
C MET A 1 6.25 -40.05 -10.48
N VAL A 2 6.22 -38.76 -10.34
CA VAL A 2 6.79 -38.05 -9.16
C VAL A 2 5.59 -37.49 -8.41
N ASP A 3 5.43 -37.95 -7.17
CA ASP A 3 4.36 -37.59 -6.26
C ASP A 3 4.26 -36.06 -6.12
N LYS A 4 3.04 -35.54 -6.32
CA LYS A 4 2.66 -34.21 -5.86
C LYS A 4 2.66 -34.26 -4.33
N ALA A 5 3.73 -33.76 -3.73
CA ALA A 5 3.75 -33.52 -2.30
C ALA A 5 2.69 -32.48 -1.94
N ASP A 6 1.85 -32.85 -0.98
CA ASP A 6 0.87 -32.01 -0.30
C ASP A 6 1.48 -30.68 0.12
N SER A 7 1.08 -29.59 -0.55
CA SER A 7 1.21 -28.26 0.01
C SER A 7 0.22 -28.16 1.17
N PRO A 8 0.58 -27.59 2.32
CA PRO A 8 -0.36 -27.38 3.42
C PRO A 8 -1.53 -26.51 2.92
N PRO A 9 -2.76 -26.73 3.44
CA PRO A 9 -3.91 -25.91 3.06
C PRO A 9 -3.58 -24.45 3.29
N GLY A 10 -3.83 -23.64 2.24
CA GLY A 10 -3.44 -22.24 2.21
C GLY A 10 -4.08 -21.45 3.35
N ALA A 11 -3.35 -20.53 3.91
CA ALA A 11 -3.77 -19.60 4.98
C ALA A 11 -5.04 -18.79 4.61
N ASP A 12 -5.50 -18.86 3.37
CA ASP A 12 -6.63 -18.11 2.82
C ASP A 12 -8.03 -18.73 3.12
N GLU A 13 -8.11 -19.97 3.58
CA GLU A 13 -9.42 -20.63 3.79
C GLU A 13 -10.27 -20.01 4.91
N HIS A 14 -9.70 -19.11 5.71
CA HIS A 14 -10.39 -18.45 6.84
C HIS A 14 -10.55 -16.93 6.66
N LEU A 15 -10.06 -16.34 5.56
CA LEU A 15 -10.20 -14.91 5.34
C LEU A 15 -11.58 -14.59 4.76
N GLU A 16 -12.27 -13.68 5.41
CA GLU A 16 -13.48 -13.07 4.87
C GLU A 16 -13.07 -12.00 3.84
N TYR A 17 -13.72 -12.01 2.67
CA TYR A 17 -13.43 -11.10 1.58
C TYR A 17 -14.60 -10.16 1.34
N ILE A 18 -14.30 -8.94 0.90
CA ILE A 18 -15.28 -7.89 0.65
C ILE A 18 -15.16 -7.36 -0.78
N THR A 19 -16.27 -7.00 -1.40
CA THR A 19 -16.27 -6.29 -2.69
C THR A 19 -15.85 -4.83 -2.50
N PRO A 20 -15.31 -4.15 -3.56
CA PRO A 20 -15.02 -2.73 -3.49
C PRO A 20 -16.26 -1.88 -3.18
N GLU A 21 -17.43 -2.29 -3.66
CA GLU A 21 -18.71 -1.61 -3.46
C GLU A 21 -19.13 -1.69 -1.99
N GLU A 22 -19.13 -2.89 -1.40
CA GLU A 22 -19.43 -3.09 0.03
C GLU A 22 -18.45 -2.33 0.91
N MET A 23 -17.15 -2.34 0.57
CA MET A 23 -16.14 -1.57 1.31
C MET A 23 -16.45 -0.07 1.30
N SER A 24 -16.81 0.48 0.12
CA SER A 24 -17.19 1.89 0.00
C SER A 24 -18.46 2.22 0.80
N GLU A 25 -19.40 1.28 0.93
CA GLU A 25 -20.58 1.45 1.77
C GLU A 25 -20.25 1.48 3.25
N LEU A 26 -19.36 0.59 3.70
CA LEU A 26 -18.89 0.55 5.08
C LEU A 26 -18.12 1.83 5.44
N GLU A 27 -17.22 2.30 4.57
CA GLU A 27 -16.49 3.57 4.78
C GLU A 27 -17.44 4.76 4.90
N ARG A 28 -18.50 4.80 4.07
CA ARG A 28 -19.51 5.85 4.11
C ARG A 28 -20.35 5.78 5.39
N GLY A 29 -20.76 4.56 5.78
CA GLY A 29 -21.48 4.33 7.03
C GLY A 29 -20.63 4.67 8.26
N ALA A 30 -19.32 4.46 8.22
CA ALA A 30 -18.43 4.79 9.33
C ALA A 30 -18.43 6.27 9.67
N ALA A 31 -18.66 7.16 8.68
CA ALA A 31 -18.76 8.59 8.90
C ALA A 31 -19.97 8.97 9.80
N GLU A 32 -21.05 8.20 9.79
CA GLU A 32 -22.23 8.40 10.64
C GLU A 32 -21.92 8.18 12.13
N TYR A 33 -20.90 7.39 12.42
CA TYR A 33 -20.39 7.15 13.78
C TYR A 33 -19.19 8.02 14.15
N GLY A 34 -18.92 9.08 13.38
CA GLY A 34 -17.80 10.00 13.61
C GLY A 34 -16.44 9.49 13.10
N MET A 35 -16.42 8.37 12.37
CA MET A 35 -15.21 7.80 11.76
C MET A 35 -15.06 8.28 10.31
N GLY A 36 -14.71 9.55 10.13
CA GLY A 36 -14.51 10.13 8.80
C GLY A 36 -13.22 9.63 8.10
N VAL A 37 -13.09 9.95 6.81
CA VAL A 37 -11.97 9.53 5.95
C VAL A 37 -10.61 9.82 6.58
N LYS A 38 -10.44 10.98 7.21
CA LYS A 38 -9.21 11.36 7.92
C LYS A 38 -8.84 10.37 9.03
N GLN A 39 -9.81 9.92 9.80
CA GLN A 39 -9.57 8.97 10.89
C GLN A 39 -9.30 7.56 10.34
N LEU A 40 -10.02 7.15 9.29
CA LEU A 40 -9.75 5.87 8.62
C LEU A 40 -8.33 5.85 8.05
N MET A 41 -7.91 6.91 7.38
CA MET A 41 -6.54 7.08 6.85
C MET A 41 -5.48 7.05 7.95
N GLU A 42 -5.72 7.72 9.08
CA GLU A 42 -4.81 7.69 10.23
C GLU A 42 -4.69 6.27 10.82
N ASN A 43 -5.80 5.54 10.93
CA ASN A 43 -5.81 4.17 11.42
C ASN A 43 -5.11 3.22 10.44
N ALA A 44 -5.36 3.37 9.13
CA ALA A 44 -4.72 2.59 8.08
C ALA A 44 -3.18 2.75 8.12
N GLY A 45 -2.70 3.98 8.05
CA GLY A 45 -1.27 4.27 8.08
C GLY A 45 -0.60 3.85 9.39
N ARG A 46 -1.31 3.95 10.53
CA ARG A 46 -0.85 3.44 11.82
C ARG A 46 -0.68 1.93 11.79
N GLY A 47 -1.66 1.19 11.31
CA GLY A 47 -1.57 -0.27 11.19
C GLY A 47 -0.41 -0.70 10.28
N VAL A 48 -0.18 0.02 9.17
CA VAL A 48 1.00 -0.20 8.31
C VAL A 48 2.30 0.04 9.08
N ALA A 49 2.41 1.14 9.82
CA ALA A 49 3.61 1.45 10.60
C ALA A 49 3.86 0.44 11.73
N GLU A 50 2.82 -0.02 12.40
CA GLU A 50 2.90 -1.06 13.44
C GLU A 50 3.34 -2.40 12.85
N PHE A 51 2.80 -2.81 11.70
CA PHE A 51 3.24 -4.02 11.01
C PHE A 51 4.72 -3.95 10.65
N VAL A 52 5.16 -2.87 9.98
CA VAL A 52 6.57 -2.68 9.62
C VAL A 52 7.46 -2.70 10.85
N SER A 53 7.04 -2.03 11.93
CA SER A 53 7.83 -1.94 13.16
C SER A 53 7.94 -3.28 13.90
N SER A 54 6.91 -4.11 13.86
CA SER A 54 6.90 -5.43 14.50
C SER A 54 7.66 -6.46 13.66
N ARG A 55 7.46 -6.46 12.34
CA ARG A 55 8.02 -7.48 11.43
C ARG A 55 9.46 -7.19 11.05
N PHE A 56 9.83 -5.92 10.92
CA PHE A 56 11.12 -5.45 10.40
C PHE A 56 11.83 -4.52 11.40
N GLY A 57 11.75 -4.84 12.70
CA GLY A 57 12.29 -4.00 13.76
C GLY A 57 13.81 -3.77 13.71
N SER A 58 14.56 -4.59 12.98
CA SER A 58 16.01 -4.44 12.76
C SER A 58 16.36 -3.65 11.50
N ALA A 59 15.39 -3.38 10.62
CA ALA A 59 15.61 -2.57 9.43
C ALA A 59 16.04 -1.13 9.83
N ARG A 60 16.82 -0.50 8.97
CA ARG A 60 17.25 0.89 9.14
C ARG A 60 16.61 1.82 8.13
N ARG A 61 16.37 1.33 6.91
CA ARG A 61 15.88 2.10 5.77
C ARG A 61 14.54 1.59 5.29
N VAL A 62 13.57 2.48 5.27
CA VAL A 62 12.24 2.25 4.71
C VAL A 62 12.02 3.24 3.57
N CYS A 63 11.60 2.75 2.41
CA CYS A 63 11.13 3.57 1.32
C CYS A 63 9.61 3.45 1.22
N VAL A 64 8.90 4.57 1.12
CA VAL A 64 7.44 4.59 0.94
C VAL A 64 7.15 5.19 -0.43
N VAL A 65 6.64 4.37 -1.36
CA VAL A 65 6.32 4.79 -2.73
C VAL A 65 4.83 5.05 -2.84
N CYS A 66 4.47 6.31 -3.09
CA CYS A 66 3.10 6.81 -2.99
C CYS A 66 2.55 7.34 -4.30
N GLY A 67 1.27 7.05 -4.56
CA GLY A 67 0.47 7.78 -5.54
C GLY A 67 -0.19 9.02 -4.92
N ALA A 68 -0.96 9.75 -5.74
CA ALA A 68 -1.62 11.00 -5.33
C ALA A 68 -3.07 10.83 -4.84
N GLY A 69 -3.49 9.61 -4.48
CA GLY A 69 -4.83 9.30 -3.97
C GLY A 69 -4.84 8.97 -2.48
N ASN A 70 -5.98 8.44 -1.98
CA ASN A 70 -6.14 8.05 -0.58
C ASN A 70 -5.13 6.97 -0.15
N ASN A 71 -4.87 5.98 -1.00
CA ASN A 71 -3.84 4.96 -0.71
C ASN A 71 -2.46 5.59 -0.49
N GLY A 72 -2.09 6.63 -1.29
CA GLY A 72 -0.91 7.45 -1.03
C GLY A 72 -0.99 8.18 0.32
N GLY A 73 -2.18 8.66 0.69
CA GLY A 73 -2.44 9.26 1.99
C GLY A 73 -2.17 8.30 3.16
N ASP A 74 -2.61 7.04 3.05
CA ASP A 74 -2.30 5.98 4.03
C ASP A 74 -0.78 5.78 4.13
N GLY A 75 -0.09 5.80 2.97
CA GLY A 75 1.36 5.75 2.89
C GLY A 75 2.04 6.96 3.58
N PHE A 76 1.50 8.16 3.44
CA PHE A 76 2.05 9.37 4.09
C PHE A 76 1.91 9.28 5.62
N VAL A 77 0.78 8.80 6.13
CA VAL A 77 0.60 8.55 7.57
C VAL A 77 1.61 7.51 8.05
N ALA A 78 1.74 6.38 7.33
CA ALA A 78 2.71 5.35 7.69
C ALA A 78 4.14 5.91 7.72
N ALA A 79 4.55 6.67 6.71
CA ALA A 79 5.87 7.31 6.63
C ALA A 79 6.13 8.24 7.81
N ARG A 80 5.13 9.06 8.19
CA ARG A 80 5.20 9.99 9.32
C ARG A 80 5.46 9.26 10.64
N LEU A 81 4.79 8.16 10.87
CA LEU A 81 4.94 7.36 12.08
C LEU A 81 6.27 6.57 12.09
N LEU A 82 6.66 6.03 10.95
CA LEU A 82 7.92 5.30 10.80
C LEU A 82 9.16 6.20 10.94
N ALA A 83 9.07 7.48 10.57
CA ALA A 83 10.19 8.43 10.65
C ALA A 83 10.73 8.65 12.08
N ALA A 84 9.94 8.28 13.11
CA ALA A 84 10.41 8.30 14.49
C ALA A 84 11.48 7.24 14.80
N ARG A 85 11.58 6.19 13.97
CA ARG A 85 12.45 5.03 14.24
C ARG A 85 13.38 4.68 13.09
N TYR A 86 12.98 4.96 11.86
CA TYR A 86 13.70 4.56 10.64
C TYR A 86 14.18 5.77 9.87
N VAL A 87 15.18 5.57 9.02
CA VAL A 87 15.47 6.49 7.93
C VAL A 87 14.42 6.26 6.85
N VAL A 88 13.49 7.19 6.70
CA VAL A 88 12.36 7.06 5.78
C VAL A 88 12.55 7.97 4.58
N ASP A 89 12.50 7.38 3.39
CA ASP A 89 12.39 8.08 2.12
C ASP A 89 10.96 7.94 1.59
N VAL A 90 10.32 9.04 1.24
CA VAL A 90 8.98 9.05 0.64
C VAL A 90 9.09 9.49 -0.80
N VAL A 91 8.73 8.64 -1.76
CA VAL A 91 8.72 8.94 -3.18
C VAL A 91 7.27 9.15 -3.63
N LEU A 92 6.88 10.40 -3.85
CA LEU A 92 5.58 10.76 -4.43
C LEU A 92 5.68 10.71 -5.96
N LEU A 93 4.88 9.83 -6.58
CA LEU A 93 4.82 9.66 -8.05
C LEU A 93 3.87 10.68 -8.71
N SER A 94 3.91 11.91 -8.25
CA SER A 94 3.10 13.04 -8.72
C SER A 94 3.68 14.32 -8.16
N SER A 95 3.13 15.50 -8.50
CA SER A 95 3.42 16.71 -7.76
C SER A 95 2.47 16.87 -6.55
N PRO A 96 2.92 17.54 -5.48
CA PRO A 96 2.12 17.73 -4.26
C PRO A 96 0.78 18.45 -4.50
N ASP A 97 0.72 19.37 -5.46
CA ASP A 97 -0.49 20.10 -5.84
C ASP A 97 -1.54 19.21 -6.54
N LYS A 98 -1.12 18.07 -7.08
CA LYS A 98 -1.99 17.07 -7.71
C LYS A 98 -2.50 15.99 -6.75
N ILE A 99 -2.18 16.06 -5.47
CA ILE A 99 -2.76 15.16 -4.46
C ILE A 99 -4.27 15.43 -4.39
N ARG A 100 -5.06 14.37 -4.57
CA ARG A 100 -6.49 14.49 -4.93
C ARG A 100 -7.40 14.83 -3.77
N THR A 101 -7.12 14.33 -2.57
CA THR A 101 -7.99 14.52 -1.39
C THR A 101 -7.34 15.45 -0.38
N GLU A 102 -8.15 16.17 0.41
CA GLU A 102 -7.63 17.10 1.40
C GLU A 102 -6.90 16.36 2.52
N GLU A 103 -7.42 15.20 2.92
CA GLU A 103 -6.83 14.36 3.96
C GLU A 103 -5.42 13.89 3.57
N ALA A 104 -5.23 13.49 2.30
CA ALA A 104 -3.92 13.12 1.80
C ALA A 104 -2.97 14.33 1.70
N ARG A 105 -3.48 15.52 1.28
CA ARG A 105 -2.70 16.76 1.27
C ARG A 105 -2.25 17.19 2.67
N GLU A 106 -3.13 17.10 3.65
CA GLU A 106 -2.79 17.40 5.05
C GLU A 106 -1.69 16.45 5.55
N ASN A 107 -1.79 15.15 5.25
CA ASN A 107 -0.77 14.18 5.65
C ASN A 107 0.56 14.37 4.92
N TRP A 108 0.54 14.78 3.63
CA TRP A 108 1.76 15.16 2.92
C TRP A 108 2.46 16.35 3.59
N ARG A 109 1.70 17.43 3.90
CA ARG A 109 2.25 18.60 4.62
C ARG A 109 2.77 18.22 6.01
N ALA A 110 2.11 17.31 6.70
CA ALA A 110 2.56 16.85 8.01
C ALA A 110 3.91 16.12 7.98
N LEU A 111 4.30 15.53 6.85
CA LEU A 111 5.61 14.92 6.67
C LEU A 111 6.76 15.94 6.75
N GLU A 112 6.54 17.20 6.33
CA GLU A 112 7.55 18.26 6.37
C GLU A 112 8.03 18.55 7.79
N ALA A 113 7.19 18.28 8.80
CA ALA A 113 7.53 18.44 10.22
C ALA A 113 8.23 17.20 10.82
N THR A 114 8.54 16.17 10.01
CA THR A 114 9.17 14.93 10.47
C THR A 114 10.61 14.82 9.97
N GLY A 115 11.30 13.75 10.37
CA GLY A 115 12.60 13.38 9.82
C GLY A 115 12.56 12.63 8.49
N ALA A 116 11.38 12.47 7.87
CA ALA A 116 11.24 11.81 6.56
C ALA A 116 11.83 12.70 5.45
N ARG A 117 12.48 12.06 4.47
CA ARG A 117 13.03 12.71 3.29
C ARG A 117 12.02 12.60 2.15
N LEU A 118 11.61 13.75 1.61
CA LEU A 118 10.55 13.83 0.60
C LEU A 118 11.15 14.00 -0.79
N HIS A 119 10.73 13.12 -1.70
CA HIS A 119 11.16 13.05 -3.10
C HIS A 119 9.95 13.13 -4.00
N VAL A 120 9.99 13.97 -5.01
CA VAL A 120 8.91 14.16 -5.98
C VAL A 120 9.38 13.65 -7.35
N ALA A 121 8.65 12.69 -7.91
CA ALA A 121 8.96 12.01 -9.17
C ALA A 121 7.74 12.02 -10.11
N GLU A 122 7.48 13.16 -10.75
CA GLU A 122 6.32 13.34 -11.62
C GLU A 122 6.45 12.62 -12.97
N ASP A 123 7.67 12.28 -13.34
CA ASP A 123 7.99 11.60 -14.60
C ASP A 123 9.09 10.55 -14.41
N THR A 124 9.35 9.79 -15.46
CA THR A 124 10.35 8.70 -15.46
C THR A 124 11.78 9.22 -15.24
N ALA A 125 12.08 10.43 -15.71
CA ALA A 125 13.43 11.01 -15.56
C ALA A 125 13.69 11.46 -14.12
N ALA A 126 12.69 12.05 -13.45
CA ALA A 126 12.75 12.35 -12.04
C ALA A 126 12.82 11.07 -11.21
N LEU A 127 12.00 10.06 -11.53
CA LEU A 127 11.98 8.78 -10.83
C LEU A 127 13.33 8.03 -10.96
N ALA A 128 14.00 8.11 -12.10
CA ALA A 128 15.30 7.47 -12.31
C ALA A 128 16.38 7.98 -11.32
N LYS A 129 16.28 9.22 -10.85
CA LYS A 129 17.19 9.78 -9.83
C LYS A 129 16.98 9.15 -8.46
N GLU A 130 15.77 8.66 -8.20
CA GLU A 130 15.36 8.06 -6.93
C GLU A 130 15.50 6.53 -6.91
N ALA A 131 15.94 5.92 -8.03
CA ALA A 131 16.08 4.46 -8.17
C ALA A 131 16.95 3.85 -7.07
N GLY A 132 18.02 4.54 -6.65
CA GLY A 132 18.89 4.12 -5.57
C GLY A 132 18.22 4.01 -4.21
N LEU A 133 17.23 4.86 -3.93
CA LEU A 133 16.47 4.82 -2.68
C LEU A 133 15.62 3.55 -2.60
N ILE A 134 14.86 3.26 -3.67
CA ILE A 134 14.02 2.05 -3.77
C ILE A 134 14.89 0.79 -3.71
N ALA A 135 16.01 0.78 -4.45
CA ALA A 135 16.91 -0.38 -4.52
C ALA A 135 17.63 -0.68 -3.20
N SER A 136 17.93 0.35 -2.40
CA SER A 136 18.68 0.23 -1.14
C SER A 136 17.80 0.09 0.11
N ALA A 137 16.49 0.22 -0.04
CA ALA A 137 15.53 0.06 1.05
C ALA A 137 15.51 -1.41 1.52
N GLU A 138 15.49 -1.62 2.83
CA GLU A 138 15.31 -2.94 3.44
C GLU A 138 13.83 -3.32 3.45
N VAL A 139 12.95 -2.30 3.51
CA VAL A 139 11.49 -2.43 3.38
C VAL A 139 10.99 -1.34 2.44
N THR A 140 10.19 -1.73 1.45
CA THR A 140 9.46 -0.82 0.58
C THR A 140 7.97 -0.93 0.85
N VAL A 141 7.37 0.13 1.40
CA VAL A 141 5.92 0.26 1.53
C VAL A 141 5.37 0.82 0.22
N VAL A 142 4.43 0.10 -0.38
CA VAL A 142 3.86 0.44 -1.68
C VAL A 142 2.42 0.91 -1.52
N ALA A 143 2.21 2.20 -1.71
CA ALA A 143 0.94 2.90 -1.55
C ALA A 143 0.60 3.72 -2.82
N ILE A 144 0.77 3.11 -4.01
CA ILE A 144 0.60 3.80 -5.30
C ILE A 144 -0.88 3.88 -5.66
N PHE A 145 -1.55 2.72 -5.72
CA PHE A 145 -2.95 2.59 -6.08
C PHE A 145 -3.66 1.67 -5.08
N GLY A 146 -4.86 2.08 -4.65
CA GLY A 146 -5.81 1.26 -3.90
C GLY A 146 -6.96 0.80 -4.81
N THR A 147 -8.19 0.76 -4.28
CA THR A 147 -9.40 0.21 -4.94
C THR A 147 -9.83 0.90 -6.23
N GLY A 148 -9.26 2.05 -6.58
CA GLY A 148 -9.60 2.82 -7.80
C GLY A 148 -8.98 2.32 -9.09
N VAL A 149 -8.30 1.17 -9.11
CA VAL A 149 -7.63 0.61 -10.30
C VAL A 149 -8.55 -0.39 -11.01
N LYS A 150 -8.67 -0.24 -12.31
CA LYS A 150 -9.24 -1.25 -13.22
C LYS A 150 -8.10 -1.82 -14.04
N GLY A 151 -8.01 -3.14 -14.18
CA GLY A 151 -6.95 -3.83 -14.90
C GLY A 151 -6.60 -3.21 -16.25
N GLY A 152 -5.40 -3.40 -16.74
CA GLY A 152 -4.94 -2.84 -18.02
C GLY A 152 -3.45 -2.48 -18.02
N VAL A 153 -3.08 -1.46 -18.81
CA VAL A 153 -1.70 -0.97 -18.89
C VAL A 153 -1.52 0.18 -17.90
N VAL A 154 -0.54 0.03 -17.02
CA VAL A 154 -0.16 1.11 -16.09
C VAL A 154 0.64 2.18 -16.83
N LYS A 155 0.24 3.44 -16.66
CA LYS A 155 0.92 4.58 -17.28
C LYS A 155 2.19 4.97 -16.51
N GLU A 156 3.10 5.66 -17.20
CA GLU A 156 4.27 6.28 -16.56
C GLU A 156 3.87 7.48 -15.68
N PRO A 157 4.62 7.76 -14.62
CA PRO A 157 5.82 7.07 -14.13
C PRO A 157 5.53 5.82 -13.27
N TYR A 158 4.26 5.49 -13.05
CA TYR A 158 3.85 4.39 -12.16
C TYR A 158 4.35 3.02 -12.64
N ALA A 159 4.35 2.78 -13.97
CA ALA A 159 4.83 1.52 -14.53
C ALA A 159 6.33 1.29 -14.23
N THR A 160 7.14 2.32 -14.41
CA THR A 160 8.56 2.30 -14.06
C THR A 160 8.76 2.11 -12.55
N ALA A 161 7.98 2.81 -11.71
CA ALA A 161 8.07 2.67 -10.25
C ALA A 161 7.75 1.24 -9.79
N ILE A 162 6.67 0.63 -10.31
CA ILE A 162 6.31 -0.76 -10.00
C ILE A 162 7.43 -1.71 -10.43
N SER A 163 8.03 -1.49 -11.59
CA SER A 163 9.14 -2.30 -12.08
C SER A 163 10.38 -2.19 -11.18
N MET A 164 10.72 -0.99 -10.70
CA MET A 164 11.80 -0.75 -9.75
C MET A 164 11.53 -1.42 -8.39
N VAL A 165 10.31 -1.31 -7.87
CA VAL A 165 9.88 -1.98 -6.64
C VAL A 165 10.01 -3.51 -6.79
N ASN A 166 9.50 -4.07 -7.89
CA ASN A 166 9.59 -5.52 -8.12
C ASN A 166 11.04 -6.02 -8.24
N ALA A 167 11.96 -5.20 -8.77
CA ALA A 167 13.37 -5.51 -8.90
C ALA A 167 14.17 -5.32 -7.59
N SER A 168 13.63 -4.61 -6.60
CA SER A 168 14.30 -4.37 -5.33
C SER A 168 14.44 -5.65 -4.51
N LYS A 169 15.52 -5.71 -3.68
CA LYS A 169 15.80 -6.87 -2.82
C LYS A 169 15.09 -6.80 -1.46
N GLY A 170 14.68 -5.61 -1.04
CA GLY A 170 13.99 -5.40 0.24
C GLY A 170 12.59 -6.00 0.24
N ALA A 171 12.05 -6.21 1.43
CA ALA A 171 10.67 -6.67 1.59
C ALA A 171 9.68 -5.64 1.04
N LYS A 172 8.70 -6.11 0.28
CA LYS A 172 7.65 -5.31 -0.34
C LYS A 172 6.34 -5.46 0.40
N VAL A 173 5.86 -4.37 0.98
CA VAL A 173 4.63 -4.31 1.77
C VAL A 173 3.61 -3.46 1.02
N ALA A 174 2.59 -4.08 0.45
CA ALA A 174 1.51 -3.39 -0.24
C ALA A 174 0.47 -2.89 0.75
N VAL A 175 0.04 -1.64 0.59
CA VAL A 175 -1.05 -1.04 1.38
C VAL A 175 -2.37 -1.30 0.67
N ASP A 176 -3.30 -1.92 1.35
CA ASP A 176 -4.64 -2.33 0.93
C ASP A 176 -4.63 -3.49 -0.10
N LEU A 177 -3.96 -3.31 -1.23
CA LEU A 177 -3.79 -4.31 -2.27
C LEU A 177 -2.52 -4.02 -3.10
N PRO A 178 -1.93 -5.04 -3.76
CA PRO A 178 -0.80 -4.81 -4.64
C PRO A 178 -1.20 -3.89 -5.78
N SER A 179 -0.49 -2.75 -5.91
CA SER A 179 -0.83 -1.75 -6.93
C SER A 179 -0.77 -2.35 -8.32
N GLY A 180 -1.87 -2.23 -9.06
CA GLY A 180 -2.06 -2.82 -10.38
C GLY A 180 -2.99 -4.04 -10.39
N ILE A 181 -3.40 -4.56 -9.24
CA ILE A 181 -4.42 -5.63 -9.17
C ILE A 181 -5.80 -4.98 -9.08
N ASP A 182 -6.72 -5.44 -9.89
CA ASP A 182 -8.14 -5.03 -9.84
C ASP A 182 -8.80 -5.61 -8.59
N PRO A 183 -9.38 -4.78 -7.71
CA PRO A 183 -9.91 -5.23 -6.42
C PRO A 183 -11.16 -6.12 -6.53
N GLY A 184 -11.92 -6.00 -7.62
CA GLY A 184 -13.13 -6.80 -7.83
C GLY A 184 -12.86 -8.08 -8.60
N THR A 185 -12.05 -8.02 -9.65
CA THR A 185 -11.84 -9.16 -10.56
C THR A 185 -10.52 -9.90 -10.35
N GLY A 186 -9.56 -9.28 -9.68
CA GLY A 186 -8.20 -9.78 -9.55
C GLY A 186 -7.38 -9.72 -10.85
N ALA A 187 -7.88 -9.03 -11.88
CA ALA A 187 -7.11 -8.84 -13.11
C ALA A 187 -5.84 -8.03 -12.82
N ALA A 188 -4.70 -8.56 -13.26
CA ALA A 188 -3.42 -7.89 -13.09
C ALA A 188 -3.17 -6.93 -14.26
N SER A 189 -2.85 -5.68 -13.94
CA SER A 189 -2.30 -4.72 -14.89
C SER A 189 -0.86 -5.06 -15.27
N VAL A 190 -0.35 -4.41 -16.31
CA VAL A 190 1.04 -4.59 -16.73
C VAL A 190 1.78 -3.26 -16.61
N PRO A 191 2.79 -3.18 -15.71
CA PRO A 191 3.15 -4.12 -14.66
C PRO A 191 2.21 -4.04 -13.43
N SER A 192 2.28 -5.07 -12.55
CA SER A 192 1.66 -5.06 -11.21
C SER A 192 2.71 -5.36 -10.14
N VAL A 193 2.49 -4.85 -8.94
CA VAL A 193 3.34 -5.09 -7.78
C VAL A 193 3.26 -6.57 -7.38
N ARG A 194 4.42 -7.15 -7.05
CA ARG A 194 4.56 -8.47 -6.43
C ARG A 194 5.01 -8.24 -4.99
N ALA A 195 4.06 -8.18 -4.10
CA ALA A 195 4.32 -7.94 -2.68
C ALA A 195 4.78 -9.23 -1.98
N ASP A 196 5.55 -9.06 -0.90
CA ASP A 196 5.83 -10.13 0.05
C ASP A 196 4.73 -10.16 1.14
N TYR A 197 4.13 -8.98 1.41
CA TYR A 197 3.00 -8.80 2.33
C TYR A 197 1.99 -7.84 1.73
N THR A 198 0.70 -8.16 1.89
CA THR A 198 -0.40 -7.25 1.57
C THR A 198 -1.17 -6.94 2.85
N LEU A 199 -1.20 -5.68 3.24
CA LEU A 199 -1.92 -5.20 4.41
C LEU A 199 -3.32 -4.77 3.98
N ALA A 200 -4.26 -5.72 4.04
CA ALA A 200 -5.65 -5.49 3.65
C ALA A 200 -6.34 -4.62 4.69
N LEU A 201 -6.78 -3.44 4.28
CA LEU A 201 -7.45 -2.49 5.16
C LEU A 201 -8.89 -2.93 5.39
N HIS A 202 -9.25 -3.18 6.65
CA HIS A 202 -10.48 -3.77 7.15
C HIS A 202 -10.65 -5.24 6.74
N LEU A 203 -10.88 -5.51 5.45
CA LEU A 203 -11.01 -6.85 4.88
C LEU A 203 -10.30 -6.92 3.52
N PRO A 204 -9.75 -8.09 3.12
CA PRO A 204 -9.19 -8.29 1.79
C PRO A 204 -10.28 -8.21 0.73
N LYS A 205 -9.96 -7.56 -0.39
CA LYS A 205 -10.88 -7.41 -1.51
C LYS A 205 -11.01 -8.74 -2.27
N VAL A 206 -12.20 -9.03 -2.78
CA VAL A 206 -12.51 -10.30 -3.47
C VAL A 206 -11.55 -10.61 -4.62
N GLY A 207 -11.01 -9.58 -5.28
CA GLY A 207 -10.03 -9.74 -6.36
C GLY A 207 -8.65 -10.22 -5.90
N LEU A 208 -8.37 -10.29 -4.60
CA LEU A 208 -7.11 -10.83 -4.08
C LEU A 208 -7.14 -12.35 -3.93
N ARG A 209 -8.32 -12.96 -3.96
CA ARG A 209 -8.48 -14.42 -3.80
C ARG A 209 -7.74 -15.17 -4.90
N GLY A 210 -6.86 -16.10 -4.51
CA GLY A 210 -6.06 -16.89 -5.45
C GLY A 210 -4.98 -16.07 -6.18
N ARG A 211 -4.49 -14.98 -5.56
CA ARG A 211 -3.47 -14.09 -6.14
C ARG A 211 -2.17 -14.07 -5.35
N GLU A 212 -1.82 -15.16 -4.67
CA GLU A 212 -0.66 -15.30 -3.78
C GLU A 212 0.65 -14.87 -4.46
N GLY A 213 0.77 -15.08 -5.79
CA GLY A 213 1.92 -14.63 -6.60
C GLY A 213 2.07 -13.10 -6.71
N PHE A 214 1.05 -12.34 -6.29
CA PHE A 214 1.07 -10.88 -6.23
C PHE A 214 0.93 -10.37 -4.80
N THR A 215 0.10 -11.03 -3.96
CA THR A 215 -0.21 -10.56 -2.61
C THR A 215 0.85 -10.91 -1.60
N GLY A 216 1.59 -12.02 -1.80
CA GLY A 216 2.32 -12.63 -0.71
C GLY A 216 1.39 -12.98 0.45
N GLU A 217 1.87 -12.86 1.68
CA GLU A 217 1.08 -13.04 2.89
C GLU A 217 0.06 -11.89 3.05
N VAL A 218 -1.22 -12.21 3.19
CA VAL A 218 -2.28 -11.22 3.42
C VAL A 218 -2.50 -11.05 4.91
N VAL A 219 -2.37 -9.82 5.40
CA VAL A 219 -2.57 -9.45 6.81
C VAL A 219 -3.68 -8.42 6.89
N VAL A 220 -4.71 -8.70 7.69
CA VAL A 220 -5.81 -7.76 7.91
C VAL A 220 -5.40 -6.68 8.90
N VAL A 221 -5.57 -5.42 8.51
CA VAL A 221 -5.35 -4.23 9.33
C VAL A 221 -6.70 -3.61 9.70
N PRO A 222 -7.11 -3.66 10.98
CA PRO A 222 -8.32 -2.98 11.42
C PRO A 222 -8.17 -1.46 11.30
N ILE A 223 -9.11 -0.80 10.63
CA ILE A 223 -9.09 0.66 10.44
C ILE A 223 -10.17 1.38 11.26
N GLY A 224 -10.88 0.66 12.11
CA GLY A 224 -11.89 1.21 13.02
C GLY A 224 -13.32 1.17 12.48
N ILE A 225 -13.53 0.58 11.31
CA ILE A 225 -14.88 0.27 10.82
C ILE A 225 -15.44 -0.85 11.71
N ARG A 226 -16.63 -0.63 12.26
CA ARG A 226 -17.32 -1.66 13.03
C ARG A 226 -17.82 -2.72 12.09
N GLY A 227 -17.40 -3.96 12.29
CA GLY A 227 -18.06 -5.11 11.68
C GLY A 227 -19.39 -5.31 12.40
N ASP A 228 -20.50 -5.03 11.75
CA ASP A 228 -21.81 -5.54 12.19
C ASP A 228 -21.84 -7.03 11.84
N ARG A 229 -21.34 -7.86 12.77
CA ARG A 229 -21.71 -9.28 12.90
C ARG A 229 -21.61 -9.70 14.35
#